data_50de25db88f7e86e318684ced26f1941
#
_entry.id   50de25db88f7e86e318684ced26f1941
#
_cell.length_a   1.000
_cell.length_b   1.000
_cell.length_c   1.000
_cell.angle_alpha   90.00
_cell.angle_beta   90.00
_cell.angle_gamma   90.00
#
_symmetry.space_group_name_H-M   'P 1'
#
loop_
_entity.id
_entity.type
_entity.pdbx_description
1 polymer ?
#
loop_
_entity_poly.entity_id
_entity_poly.type
_entity_poly.pdbx_seq_one_letter_code
_entity_poly.pdbx_strand_id
1 'polypeptide(L)'
;MKKLLSIVLCTFFCLSGTAETTGYAAAMIRSHGEEWSANKQWDYVSGLVAKTILMYCAQYPEDELSAEAYQWCKTYADKAINANGEFYSFTKGSLDNIASAKVLLDLYLKEKSDNPGGGERYRRAAEYLYQYLRNEYTRITLDDGKGGFIHKDSYPDQMWLDGLYMGAAYYAEYISIFAPDDKEAWSDIALQFTTIHSHTYDAGKSLNYHGWSANPQEANSFWANQSDAYKGCSKEFWGRGMGWYAAALVDVLEKMPREHPDYATLAGIFNQVAEGIRRWQDSESGVWYQLLQYDNTFKSKGGRSNYLEASASSMFTYALIKGIRLGLLNSTEVTPVAQKAYEGLLKTFITNNGSGIDINYICRSAGLGPSNKPERDGTADYYLDGSDVGVVPNEGKGIGSFIMASLEYEKLVNSTTTSALPVYSDLDSPVIIYDMQGHRCQTAPKGLYIEVRNGKATKKINR
;
A
#
# COMPACT_ATOMS: atom_id res chain seq x y z
N MET A 1 26.81 -24.15 58.72
CA MET A 1 26.52 -23.14 57.72
C MET A 1 26.54 -23.79 56.35
N LYS A 2 25.37 -24.21 55.87
CA LYS A 2 25.21 -24.84 54.53
C LYS A 2 24.72 -23.74 53.59
N LYS A 3 25.51 -23.37 52.55
CA LYS A 3 25.10 -22.49 51.44
C LYS A 3 24.25 -23.29 50.48
N LEU A 4 22.99 -22.94 50.32
CA LEU A 4 22.12 -23.39 49.22
C LEU A 4 22.52 -22.63 47.96
N LEU A 5 22.92 -23.35 46.94
CA LEU A 5 23.17 -22.85 45.60
C LEU A 5 21.85 -22.99 44.81
N SER A 6 21.15 -21.91 44.58
CA SER A 6 19.96 -21.91 43.70
C SER A 6 20.43 -21.82 42.24
N ILE A 7 20.27 -22.92 41.52
CA ILE A 7 20.43 -22.98 40.07
C ILE A 7 19.14 -22.46 39.47
N VAL A 8 19.20 -21.26 38.88
CA VAL A 8 18.14 -20.73 38.02
C VAL A 8 18.29 -21.37 36.64
N LEU A 9 17.39 -22.31 36.37
CA LEU A 9 17.30 -22.95 35.04
C LEU A 9 16.57 -21.95 34.10
N CYS A 10 17.34 -21.21 33.30
CA CYS A 10 16.79 -20.45 32.19
C CYS A 10 16.38 -21.42 31.09
N THR A 11 15.10 -21.77 31.08
CA THR A 11 14.48 -22.43 29.92
C THR A 11 14.36 -21.41 28.81
N PHE A 12 15.26 -21.46 27.85
CA PHE A 12 15.07 -20.81 26.55
C PHE A 12 13.89 -21.48 25.86
N PHE A 13 12.73 -20.84 25.90
CA PHE A 13 11.67 -21.13 24.97
C PHE A 13 12.08 -20.56 23.61
N CYS A 14 12.42 -21.44 22.67
CA CYS A 14 12.40 -21.08 21.25
C CYS A 14 10.96 -20.75 20.86
N LEU A 15 10.59 -19.47 20.96
CA LEU A 15 9.39 -18.94 20.33
C LEU A 15 9.66 -18.92 18.82
N SER A 16 8.84 -19.65 18.09
CA SER A 16 8.78 -19.65 16.63
C SER A 16 8.82 -18.23 16.06
N GLY A 17 9.64 -17.97 15.04
CA GLY A 17 9.99 -16.65 14.49
C GLY A 17 8.84 -15.78 13.94
N THR A 18 7.57 -16.12 14.18
CA THR A 18 6.40 -15.33 13.77
C THR A 18 6.06 -14.19 14.74
N ALA A 19 6.42 -14.31 16.02
CA ALA A 19 6.13 -13.25 17.01
C ALA A 19 7.03 -12.00 16.86
N GLU A 20 8.21 -12.14 16.24
CA GLU A 20 9.15 -11.03 16.02
C GLU A 20 8.82 -10.17 14.79
N THR A 21 7.87 -10.58 13.94
CA THR A 21 7.55 -9.88 12.67
C THR A 21 6.19 -9.18 12.66
N THR A 22 5.42 -9.25 13.73
CA THR A 22 4.11 -8.60 13.87
C THR A 22 4.17 -7.40 14.82
N GLY A 23 3.17 -6.52 14.75
CA GLY A 23 3.07 -5.33 15.62
C GLY A 23 3.89 -4.13 15.15
N TYR A 24 4.60 -4.23 14.03
CA TYR A 24 5.41 -3.12 13.50
C TYR A 24 4.56 -1.97 12.95
N ALA A 25 3.33 -2.24 12.48
CA ALA A 25 2.39 -1.19 12.10
C ALA A 25 2.07 -0.29 13.31
N ALA A 26 1.66 -0.88 14.43
CA ALA A 26 1.38 -0.16 15.66
C ALA A 26 2.61 0.61 16.19
N ALA A 27 3.78 -0.04 16.17
CA ALA A 27 5.03 0.59 16.62
C ALA A 27 5.39 1.82 15.77
N MET A 28 5.26 1.75 14.45
CA MET A 28 5.51 2.87 13.54
C MET A 28 4.50 4.00 13.74
N ILE A 29 3.22 3.68 13.94
CA ILE A 29 2.17 4.67 14.24
C ILE A 29 2.44 5.36 15.57
N ARG A 30 2.79 4.63 16.64
CA ARG A 30 3.16 5.23 17.94
C ARG A 30 4.36 6.15 17.83
N SER A 31 5.34 5.80 16.99
CA SER A 31 6.58 6.57 16.84
C SER A 31 6.41 7.87 16.04
N HIS A 32 5.59 7.85 14.98
CA HIS A 32 5.57 8.93 13.99
C HIS A 32 4.18 9.34 13.50
N GLY A 33 3.11 8.63 13.89
CA GLY A 33 1.78 8.82 13.33
C GLY A 33 1.19 10.20 13.57
N GLU A 34 1.30 10.73 14.78
CA GLU A 34 0.79 12.06 15.13
C GLU A 34 1.52 13.17 14.36
N GLU A 35 2.85 13.09 14.31
CA GLU A 35 3.66 14.07 13.59
C GLU A 35 3.27 14.17 12.12
N TRP A 36 3.08 13.02 11.44
CA TRP A 36 2.79 12.95 10.01
C TRP A 36 1.29 13.02 9.66
N SER A 37 0.40 13.12 10.65
CA SER A 37 -1.05 13.31 10.43
C SER A 37 -1.55 14.58 11.12
N ALA A 38 -1.87 14.53 12.41
CA ALA A 38 -2.48 15.65 13.15
C ALA A 38 -1.65 16.96 13.05
N ASN A 39 -0.32 16.88 12.99
CA ASN A 39 0.57 18.04 12.99
C ASN A 39 0.87 18.63 11.59
N LYS A 40 0.39 17.98 10.51
CA LYS A 40 0.61 18.43 9.12
C LYS A 40 -0.59 19.14 8.53
N GLN A 41 -0.38 19.72 7.36
CA GLN A 41 -1.41 20.30 6.50
C GLN A 41 -1.79 19.32 5.38
N TRP A 42 -2.82 19.66 4.61
CA TRP A 42 -3.31 18.86 3.48
C TRP A 42 -2.24 18.73 2.41
N ASP A 43 -1.66 17.55 2.26
CA ASP A 43 -0.73 17.15 1.21
C ASP A 43 -0.73 15.62 1.05
N TYR A 44 -0.21 15.11 -0.07
CA TYR A 44 -0.26 13.68 -0.39
C TYR A 44 0.56 12.80 0.56
N VAL A 45 1.66 13.33 1.13
CA VAL A 45 2.54 12.56 2.03
C VAL A 45 1.82 12.31 3.35
N SER A 46 1.30 13.37 3.95
CA SER A 46 0.54 13.31 5.19
C SER A 46 -0.79 12.58 5.00
N GLY A 47 -1.41 12.74 3.84
CA GLY A 47 -2.59 11.97 3.44
C GLY A 47 -2.32 10.48 3.33
N LEU A 48 -1.16 10.07 2.84
CA LEU A 48 -0.75 8.67 2.84
C LEU A 48 -0.65 8.12 4.27
N VAL A 49 0.05 8.82 5.16
CA VAL A 49 0.19 8.36 6.56
C VAL A 49 -1.17 8.32 7.26
N ALA A 50 -1.99 9.37 7.14
CA ALA A 50 -3.33 9.38 7.72
C ALA A 50 -4.22 8.24 7.19
N LYS A 51 -4.17 7.96 5.87
CA LYS A 51 -4.88 6.83 5.27
C LYS A 51 -4.44 5.50 5.88
N THR A 52 -3.13 5.28 6.03
CA THR A 52 -2.61 4.02 6.57
C THR A 52 -2.89 3.86 8.06
N ILE A 53 -2.94 4.94 8.82
CA ILE A 53 -3.43 4.94 10.21
C ILE A 53 -4.91 4.53 10.25
N LEU A 54 -5.77 5.06 9.37
CA LEU A 54 -7.17 4.64 9.30
C LEU A 54 -7.34 3.18 8.88
N MET A 55 -6.46 2.66 8.02
CA MET A 55 -6.41 1.22 7.72
C MET A 55 -6.07 0.39 8.97
N TYR A 56 -5.14 0.86 9.81
CA TYR A 56 -4.83 0.24 11.10
C TYR A 56 -6.05 0.26 12.02
N CYS A 57 -6.70 1.41 12.20
CA CYS A 57 -7.89 1.55 13.04
C CYS A 57 -9.03 0.62 12.58
N ALA A 58 -9.19 0.43 11.27
CA ALA A 58 -10.18 -0.49 10.71
C ALA A 58 -9.83 -1.96 10.95
N GLN A 59 -8.53 -2.32 10.95
CA GLN A 59 -8.06 -3.68 11.17
C GLN A 59 -8.06 -4.07 12.66
N TYR A 60 -7.79 -3.12 13.54
CA TYR A 60 -7.66 -3.28 14.99
C TYR A 60 -8.55 -2.29 15.77
N PRO A 61 -9.90 -2.35 15.60
CA PRO A 61 -10.80 -1.36 16.18
C PRO A 61 -10.80 -1.33 17.70
N GLU A 62 -10.44 -2.45 18.34
CA GLU A 62 -10.39 -2.58 19.80
C GLU A 62 -9.01 -2.26 20.41
N ASP A 63 -8.01 -1.94 19.60
CA ASP A 63 -6.70 -1.53 20.10
C ASP A 63 -6.78 -0.10 20.67
N GLU A 64 -6.18 0.12 21.87
CA GLU A 64 -6.19 1.42 22.54
C GLU A 64 -5.62 2.55 21.66
N LEU A 65 -4.60 2.23 20.84
CA LEU A 65 -4.03 3.19 19.89
C LEU A 65 -5.05 3.65 18.85
N SER A 66 -5.99 2.79 18.44
CA SER A 66 -6.92 3.10 17.36
C SER A 66 -7.81 4.29 17.67
N ALA A 67 -8.26 4.45 18.91
CA ALA A 67 -9.09 5.58 19.32
C ALA A 67 -8.33 6.91 19.21
N GLU A 68 -7.09 6.95 19.68
CA GLU A 68 -6.23 8.15 19.63
C GLU A 68 -5.80 8.46 18.18
N ALA A 69 -5.30 7.47 17.46
CA ALA A 69 -4.81 7.60 16.08
C ALA A 69 -5.93 8.02 15.10
N TYR A 70 -7.17 7.57 15.33
CA TYR A 70 -8.33 8.06 14.60
C TYR A 70 -8.53 9.58 14.79
N GLN A 71 -8.37 10.10 16.01
CA GLN A 71 -8.48 11.54 16.27
C GLN A 71 -7.38 12.35 15.59
N TRP A 72 -6.17 11.81 15.45
CA TRP A 72 -5.12 12.45 14.65
C TRP A 72 -5.52 12.61 13.19
N CYS A 73 -6.08 11.56 12.58
CA CYS A 73 -6.55 11.59 11.19
C CYS A 73 -7.75 12.54 11.02
N LYS A 74 -8.66 12.56 11.99
CA LYS A 74 -9.77 13.51 12.03
C LYS A 74 -9.28 14.95 12.11
N THR A 75 -8.33 15.24 12.99
CA THR A 75 -7.69 16.56 13.12
C THR A 75 -7.01 16.99 11.82
N TYR A 76 -6.34 16.07 11.13
CA TYR A 76 -5.75 16.33 9.81
C TYR A 76 -6.78 16.78 8.79
N ALA A 77 -7.90 16.06 8.66
CA ALA A 77 -8.96 16.40 7.72
C ALA A 77 -9.69 17.68 8.10
N ASP A 78 -9.96 17.90 9.39
CA ASP A 78 -10.68 19.06 9.92
C ASP A 78 -9.92 20.38 9.74
N LYS A 79 -8.59 20.33 9.57
CA LYS A 79 -7.79 21.50 9.18
C LYS A 79 -8.01 21.91 7.73
N ALA A 80 -8.44 21.00 6.87
CA ALA A 80 -8.61 21.25 5.45
C ALA A 80 -10.04 21.70 5.09
N ILE A 81 -11.06 21.25 5.84
CA ILE A 81 -12.48 21.49 5.52
C ILE A 81 -13.25 22.08 6.69
N ASN A 82 -14.28 22.88 6.37
CA ASN A 82 -15.21 23.42 7.34
C ASN A 82 -16.34 22.41 7.70
N ALA A 83 -17.27 22.84 8.57
CA ALA A 83 -18.41 22.03 9.00
C ALA A 83 -19.37 21.65 7.85
N ASN A 84 -19.36 22.41 6.75
CA ASN A 84 -20.17 22.13 5.57
C ASN A 84 -19.48 21.16 4.59
N GLY A 85 -18.20 20.82 4.82
CA GLY A 85 -17.38 20.00 3.90
C GLY A 85 -16.76 20.82 2.76
N GLU A 86 -16.66 22.12 2.90
CA GLU A 86 -16.00 23.00 1.95
C GLU A 86 -14.53 23.15 2.35
N PHE A 87 -13.61 23.08 1.38
CA PHE A 87 -12.19 23.32 1.65
C PHE A 87 -11.93 24.79 2.00
N TYR A 88 -11.19 25.06 3.08
CA TYR A 88 -10.71 26.40 3.38
C TYR A 88 -9.79 26.94 2.30
N SER A 89 -8.96 26.04 1.73
CA SER A 89 -8.07 26.33 0.62
C SER A 89 -7.79 25.04 -0.14
N PHE A 90 -8.07 25.03 -1.44
CA PHE A 90 -7.74 23.93 -2.33
C PHE A 90 -7.13 24.46 -3.62
N THR A 91 -5.90 24.03 -3.92
CA THR A 91 -5.22 24.39 -5.16
C THR A 91 -5.51 23.32 -6.22
N LYS A 92 -6.23 23.71 -7.28
CA LYS A 92 -6.47 22.87 -8.47
C LYS A 92 -5.18 22.63 -9.26
N GLY A 93 -5.22 21.71 -10.21
CA GLY A 93 -4.13 21.48 -11.16
C GLY A 93 -2.99 20.59 -10.67
N SER A 94 -3.23 19.73 -9.66
CA SER A 94 -2.27 18.73 -9.22
C SER A 94 -2.98 17.50 -8.68
N LEU A 95 -2.62 16.31 -9.16
CA LEU A 95 -3.10 15.04 -8.61
C LEU A 95 -2.65 14.84 -7.16
N ASP A 96 -1.49 15.36 -6.78
CA ASP A 96 -0.99 15.29 -5.40
C ASP A 96 -1.97 15.92 -4.40
N ASN A 97 -2.66 16.99 -4.79
CA ASN A 97 -3.63 17.67 -3.94
C ASN A 97 -4.93 16.87 -3.75
N ILE A 98 -5.20 15.90 -4.65
CA ILE A 98 -6.37 15.01 -4.60
C ILE A 98 -6.08 13.78 -3.73
N ALA A 99 -4.84 13.32 -3.67
CA ALA A 99 -4.44 12.05 -3.06
C ALA A 99 -4.97 11.84 -1.63
N SER A 100 -5.01 12.92 -0.82
CA SER A 100 -5.49 12.88 0.57
C SER A 100 -7.00 12.68 0.70
N ALA A 101 -7.75 12.78 -0.39
CA ALA A 101 -9.20 12.59 -0.39
C ALA A 101 -9.63 11.18 0.08
N LYS A 102 -8.74 10.19 -0.03
CA LYS A 102 -8.97 8.84 0.52
C LYS A 102 -9.20 8.85 2.03
N VAL A 103 -8.59 9.78 2.75
CA VAL A 103 -8.83 9.97 4.20
C VAL A 103 -10.27 10.38 4.49
N LEU A 104 -10.87 11.25 3.64
CA LEU A 104 -12.25 11.68 3.79
C LEU A 104 -13.24 10.52 3.64
N LEU A 105 -12.95 9.58 2.76
CA LEU A 105 -13.79 8.40 2.54
C LEU A 105 -13.82 7.50 3.78
N ASP A 106 -12.67 7.22 4.37
CA ASP A 106 -12.59 6.40 5.58
C ASP A 106 -13.28 7.07 6.78
N LEU A 107 -13.06 8.38 6.96
CA LEU A 107 -13.74 9.15 8.01
C LEU A 107 -15.27 9.18 7.83
N TYR A 108 -15.73 9.33 6.59
CA TYR A 108 -17.15 9.24 6.27
C TYR A 108 -17.71 7.87 6.64
N LEU A 109 -17.07 6.79 6.20
CA LEU A 109 -17.55 5.43 6.46
C LEU A 109 -17.58 5.10 7.95
N LYS A 110 -16.57 5.53 8.70
CA LYS A 110 -16.51 5.32 10.16
C LYS A 110 -17.58 6.10 10.88
N GLU A 111 -17.71 7.42 10.62
CA GLU A 111 -18.73 8.25 11.28
C GLU A 111 -20.16 7.82 10.90
N LYS A 112 -20.39 7.39 9.66
CA LYS A 112 -21.67 6.83 9.21
C LYS A 112 -22.01 5.50 9.90
N SER A 113 -20.99 4.66 10.14
CA SER A 113 -21.16 3.40 10.90
C SER A 113 -21.54 3.67 12.35
N ASP A 114 -20.93 4.66 12.97
CA ASP A 114 -21.20 5.03 14.36
C ASP A 114 -22.55 5.75 14.52
N ASN A 115 -22.95 6.54 13.53
CA ASN A 115 -24.22 7.28 13.48
C ASN A 115 -24.73 7.39 12.03
N PRO A 116 -25.93 6.90 11.69
CA PRO A 116 -26.46 6.93 10.32
C PRO A 116 -26.46 8.28 9.61
N GLY A 117 -26.46 9.39 10.35
CA GLY A 117 -26.34 10.76 9.80
C GLY A 117 -24.92 11.33 9.87
N GLY A 118 -23.94 10.55 10.35
CA GLY A 118 -22.56 10.99 10.53
C GLY A 118 -21.77 11.11 9.24
N GLY A 119 -20.69 11.88 9.28
CA GLY A 119 -19.69 11.94 8.23
C GLY A 119 -20.05 12.77 6.99
N GLU A 120 -21.23 13.38 6.92
CA GLU A 120 -21.73 14.05 5.71
C GLU A 120 -20.81 15.19 5.21
N ARG A 121 -20.09 15.85 6.08
CA ARG A 121 -19.10 16.86 5.66
C ARG A 121 -17.93 16.25 4.91
N TYR A 122 -17.46 15.08 5.32
CA TYR A 122 -16.39 14.34 4.63
C TYR A 122 -16.87 13.82 3.28
N ARG A 123 -18.11 13.31 3.21
CA ARG A 123 -18.74 12.91 1.96
C ARG A 123 -18.79 14.06 0.95
N ARG A 124 -19.27 15.24 1.37
CA ARG A 124 -19.35 16.43 0.49
C ARG A 124 -17.99 16.90 0.01
N ALA A 125 -16.98 16.90 0.89
CA ALA A 125 -15.61 17.24 0.49
C ALA A 125 -15.03 16.23 -0.49
N ALA A 126 -15.24 14.94 -0.25
CA ALA A 126 -14.81 13.89 -1.18
C ALA A 126 -15.55 14.02 -2.52
N GLU A 127 -16.88 14.25 -2.51
CA GLU A 127 -17.65 14.46 -3.74
C GLU A 127 -17.15 15.64 -4.56
N TYR A 128 -16.82 16.78 -3.93
CA TYR A 128 -16.23 17.93 -4.61
C TYR A 128 -14.93 17.55 -5.36
N LEU A 129 -14.02 16.80 -4.72
CA LEU A 129 -12.77 16.38 -5.35
C LEU A 129 -13.00 15.35 -6.46
N TYR A 130 -13.98 14.46 -6.30
CA TYR A 130 -14.37 13.50 -7.34
C TYR A 130 -14.93 14.21 -8.57
N GLN A 131 -15.86 15.17 -8.38
CA GLN A 131 -16.43 15.93 -9.49
C GLN A 131 -15.35 16.74 -10.22
N TYR A 132 -14.44 17.36 -9.47
CA TYR A 132 -13.29 18.04 -10.04
C TYR A 132 -12.41 17.10 -10.86
N LEU A 133 -12.02 15.95 -10.31
CA LEU A 133 -11.16 15.00 -11.01
C LEU A 133 -11.82 14.46 -12.28
N ARG A 134 -13.08 14.04 -12.20
CA ARG A 134 -13.79 13.42 -13.32
C ARG A 134 -14.09 14.40 -14.46
N ASN A 135 -14.53 15.60 -14.13
CA ASN A 135 -15.16 16.50 -15.08
C ASN A 135 -14.31 17.73 -15.49
N GLU A 136 -13.38 18.16 -14.63
CA GLU A 136 -12.65 19.40 -14.84
C GLU A 136 -11.13 19.20 -14.95
N TYR A 137 -10.58 18.09 -14.42
CA TYR A 137 -9.14 17.88 -14.36
C TYR A 137 -8.54 17.73 -15.78
N THR A 138 -7.39 18.37 -16.00
CA THR A 138 -6.71 18.37 -17.30
C THR A 138 -6.22 16.96 -17.69
N ARG A 139 -6.44 16.60 -18.95
CA ARG A 139 -6.06 15.32 -19.51
C ARG A 139 -5.18 15.52 -20.73
N ILE A 140 -4.39 14.51 -21.05
CA ILE A 140 -3.70 14.43 -22.33
C ILE A 140 -4.73 14.26 -23.44
N THR A 141 -4.55 15.00 -24.53
CA THR A 141 -5.32 14.79 -25.76
C THR A 141 -4.55 13.84 -26.67
N LEU A 142 -5.15 12.70 -26.98
CA LEU A 142 -4.62 11.73 -27.93
C LEU A 142 -5.37 11.80 -29.25
N ASP A 143 -4.74 11.35 -30.34
CA ASP A 143 -5.34 11.36 -31.69
C ASP A 143 -6.62 10.51 -31.76
N ASP A 144 -6.72 9.47 -30.94
CA ASP A 144 -7.86 8.56 -30.85
C ASP A 144 -8.87 8.94 -29.74
N GLY A 145 -8.65 10.06 -29.04
CA GLY A 145 -9.57 10.57 -28.04
C GLY A 145 -8.95 11.05 -26.73
N LYS A 146 -9.68 10.82 -25.62
CA LYS A 146 -9.29 11.22 -24.27
C LYS A 146 -8.16 10.35 -23.73
N GLY A 147 -7.04 10.96 -23.38
CA GLY A 147 -5.95 10.31 -22.65
C GLY A 147 -6.12 10.36 -21.14
N GLY A 148 -5.08 9.93 -20.43
CA GLY A 148 -5.02 9.95 -18.98
C GLY A 148 -4.90 11.36 -18.40
N PHE A 149 -5.02 11.47 -17.08
CA PHE A 149 -4.80 12.71 -16.35
C PHE A 149 -3.34 13.14 -16.42
N ILE A 150 -3.06 14.41 -16.66
CA ILE A 150 -1.71 14.94 -16.49
C ILE A 150 -1.34 14.91 -15.00
N HIS A 151 -0.03 14.82 -14.69
CA HIS A 151 0.39 14.80 -13.28
C HIS A 151 0.12 16.12 -12.57
N LYS A 152 0.48 17.25 -13.22
CA LYS A 152 0.23 18.64 -12.77
C LYS A 152 0.12 19.59 -13.94
N ASP A 153 -0.58 20.70 -13.77
CA ASP A 153 -0.65 21.77 -14.78
C ASP A 153 0.73 22.35 -15.13
N SER A 154 1.68 22.33 -14.18
CA SER A 154 3.08 22.72 -14.45
C SER A 154 3.87 21.70 -15.28
N TYR A 155 3.29 20.54 -15.57
CA TYR A 155 3.85 19.45 -16.36
C TYR A 155 2.87 19.09 -17.49
N PRO A 156 2.62 20.00 -18.44
CA PRO A 156 1.66 19.78 -19.52
C PRO A 156 2.03 18.53 -20.33
N ASP A 157 1.02 17.81 -20.77
CA ASP A 157 1.14 16.59 -21.56
C ASP A 157 1.92 15.43 -20.91
N GLN A 158 2.09 15.44 -19.58
CA GLN A 158 2.87 14.44 -18.86
C GLN A 158 2.01 13.57 -17.93
N MET A 159 2.18 12.25 -18.04
CA MET A 159 1.75 11.27 -17.06
C MET A 159 2.95 10.70 -16.32
N TRP A 160 2.86 10.60 -14.99
CA TRP A 160 3.84 9.92 -14.17
C TRP A 160 3.18 8.75 -13.45
N LEU A 161 3.95 7.71 -13.15
CA LEU A 161 3.47 6.54 -12.41
C LEU A 161 2.82 6.94 -11.08
N ASP A 162 3.36 7.95 -10.42
CA ASP A 162 2.87 8.53 -9.17
C ASP A 162 1.40 8.97 -9.28
N GLY A 163 1.03 9.56 -10.41
CA GLY A 163 -0.33 10.07 -10.66
C GLY A 163 -1.42 9.01 -10.54
N LEU A 164 -1.09 7.75 -10.81
CA LEU A 164 -2.04 6.64 -10.69
C LEU A 164 -2.45 6.41 -9.24
N TYR A 165 -1.52 6.50 -8.30
CA TYR A 165 -1.82 6.40 -6.88
C TYR A 165 -2.54 7.65 -6.36
N MET A 166 -2.14 8.84 -6.87
CA MET A 166 -2.70 10.11 -6.41
C MET A 166 -4.15 10.31 -6.86
N GLY A 167 -4.45 10.03 -8.13
CA GLY A 167 -5.77 10.27 -8.72
C GLY A 167 -6.61 9.01 -8.90
N ALA A 168 -6.09 8.01 -9.65
CA ALA A 168 -6.89 6.86 -10.06
C ALA A 168 -7.30 5.95 -8.89
N ALA A 169 -6.42 5.76 -7.90
CA ALA A 169 -6.75 4.98 -6.70
C ALA A 169 -7.84 5.66 -5.86
N TYR A 170 -7.81 6.98 -5.72
CA TYR A 170 -8.89 7.72 -5.07
C TYR A 170 -10.21 7.61 -5.85
N TYR A 171 -10.15 7.76 -7.18
CA TYR A 171 -11.30 7.65 -8.06
C TYR A 171 -11.99 6.28 -7.90
N ALA A 172 -11.21 5.19 -7.90
CA ALA A 172 -11.72 3.84 -7.70
C ALA A 172 -12.36 3.66 -6.32
N GLU A 173 -11.72 4.18 -5.26
CA GLU A 173 -12.27 4.08 -3.91
C GLU A 173 -13.59 4.86 -3.79
N TYR A 174 -13.66 6.07 -4.36
CA TYR A 174 -14.90 6.86 -4.36
C TYR A 174 -16.05 6.13 -5.06
N ILE A 175 -15.84 5.66 -6.30
CA ILE A 175 -16.93 5.01 -7.05
C ILE A 175 -17.32 3.66 -6.45
N SER A 176 -16.40 2.92 -5.83
CA SER A 176 -16.74 1.68 -5.14
C SER A 176 -17.73 1.89 -3.98
N ILE A 177 -17.77 3.09 -3.40
CA ILE A 177 -18.66 3.44 -2.28
C ILE A 177 -19.98 4.04 -2.78
N PHE A 178 -19.93 4.93 -3.79
CA PHE A 178 -21.07 5.77 -4.15
C PHE A 178 -21.71 5.44 -5.50
N ALA A 179 -20.96 4.78 -6.40
CA ALA A 179 -21.43 4.48 -7.75
C ALA A 179 -20.78 3.17 -8.28
N PRO A 180 -20.86 2.03 -7.57
CA PRO A 180 -20.15 0.81 -7.93
C PRO A 180 -20.54 0.25 -9.31
N ASP A 181 -21.73 0.56 -9.80
CA ASP A 181 -22.27 0.11 -11.10
C ASP A 181 -21.93 1.07 -12.26
N ASP A 182 -21.20 2.19 -12.03
CA ASP A 182 -20.81 3.15 -13.07
C ASP A 182 -19.68 2.55 -13.94
N LYS A 183 -20.06 1.80 -14.97
CA LYS A 183 -19.12 1.14 -15.87
C LYS A 183 -18.22 2.11 -16.62
N GLU A 184 -18.73 3.30 -16.98
CA GLU A 184 -17.92 4.32 -17.65
C GLU A 184 -16.82 4.87 -16.74
N ALA A 185 -17.12 5.06 -15.45
CA ALA A 185 -16.13 5.48 -14.48
C ALA A 185 -15.03 4.41 -14.27
N TRP A 186 -15.41 3.13 -14.24
CA TRP A 186 -14.43 2.03 -14.17
C TRP A 186 -13.57 1.94 -15.43
N SER A 187 -14.16 2.11 -16.62
CA SER A 187 -13.38 2.17 -17.88
C SER A 187 -12.46 3.39 -17.92
N ASP A 188 -12.89 4.55 -17.40
CA ASP A 188 -12.04 5.74 -17.32
C ASP A 188 -10.84 5.53 -16.36
N ILE A 189 -11.06 4.80 -15.25
CA ILE A 189 -9.95 4.39 -14.37
C ILE A 189 -9.01 3.44 -15.10
N ALA A 190 -9.53 2.45 -15.81
CA ALA A 190 -8.71 1.51 -16.57
C ALA A 190 -7.89 2.21 -17.64
N LEU A 191 -8.46 3.23 -18.28
CA LEU A 191 -7.75 4.08 -19.28
C LEU A 191 -6.50 4.74 -18.69
N GLN A 192 -6.52 5.17 -17.41
CA GLN A 192 -5.34 5.78 -16.79
C GLN A 192 -4.15 4.79 -16.79
N PHE A 193 -4.42 3.55 -16.39
CA PHE A 193 -3.39 2.51 -16.31
C PHE A 193 -2.95 2.01 -17.68
N THR A 194 -3.88 1.76 -18.59
CA THR A 194 -3.57 1.26 -19.93
C THR A 194 -2.79 2.31 -20.76
N THR A 195 -3.12 3.59 -20.63
CA THR A 195 -2.41 4.67 -21.30
C THR A 195 -0.95 4.72 -20.86
N ILE A 196 -0.68 4.87 -19.56
CA ILE A 196 0.71 5.00 -19.10
C ILE A 196 1.50 3.71 -19.33
N HIS A 197 0.86 2.54 -19.13
CA HIS A 197 1.53 1.25 -19.30
C HIS A 197 1.97 1.04 -20.76
N SER A 198 1.10 1.32 -21.72
CA SER A 198 1.42 1.17 -23.16
C SER A 198 2.61 2.01 -23.62
N HIS A 199 2.86 3.14 -22.97
CA HIS A 199 3.96 4.03 -23.30
C HIS A 199 5.24 3.74 -22.50
N THR A 200 5.12 3.36 -21.23
CA THR A 200 6.28 3.30 -20.32
C THR A 200 6.81 1.90 -20.06
N TYR A 201 6.11 0.84 -20.45
CA TYR A 201 6.52 -0.54 -20.16
C TYR A 201 7.65 -1.01 -21.06
N ASP A 202 8.76 -1.42 -20.44
CA ASP A 202 9.87 -2.12 -21.09
C ASP A 202 9.76 -3.63 -20.84
N ALA A 203 9.35 -4.38 -21.87
CA ALA A 203 9.18 -5.83 -21.79
C ALA A 203 10.50 -6.58 -21.53
N GLY A 204 11.63 -6.02 -21.95
CA GLY A 204 12.96 -6.63 -21.72
C GLY A 204 13.39 -6.56 -20.25
N LYS A 205 12.93 -5.53 -19.52
CA LYS A 205 13.18 -5.32 -18.11
C LYS A 205 12.00 -5.76 -17.23
N SER A 206 10.80 -5.86 -17.77
CA SER A 206 9.52 -6.00 -17.05
C SER A 206 9.28 -4.84 -16.08
N LEU A 207 9.67 -3.62 -16.46
CA LEU A 207 9.58 -2.41 -15.66
C LEU A 207 8.92 -1.28 -16.45
N ASN A 208 8.33 -0.32 -15.75
CA ASN A 208 7.83 0.91 -16.34
C ASN A 208 8.77 2.08 -16.03
N TYR A 209 9.07 2.91 -17.02
CA TYR A 209 9.75 4.19 -16.82
C TYR A 209 8.92 5.10 -15.93
N HIS A 210 9.58 5.99 -15.15
CA HIS A 210 8.93 6.85 -14.14
C HIS A 210 7.79 7.70 -14.73
N GLY A 211 7.97 8.25 -15.93
CA GLY A 211 6.96 9.09 -16.57
C GLY A 211 7.06 9.09 -18.09
N TRP A 212 6.00 9.60 -18.69
CA TRP A 212 5.85 9.76 -20.14
C TRP A 212 5.27 11.14 -20.46
N SER A 213 5.78 11.75 -21.53
CA SER A 213 5.25 12.96 -22.14
C SER A 213 4.71 12.67 -23.54
N ALA A 214 3.46 13.04 -23.79
CA ALA A 214 2.86 12.98 -25.11
C ALA A 214 3.49 14.00 -26.08
N ASN A 215 4.12 15.05 -25.53
CA ASN A 215 4.82 16.09 -26.29
C ASN A 215 6.28 16.21 -25.81
N PRO A 216 7.18 15.30 -26.22
CA PRO A 216 8.57 15.30 -25.76
C PRO A 216 9.41 16.49 -26.26
N GLN A 217 8.87 17.34 -27.16
CA GLN A 217 9.50 18.58 -27.61
C GLN A 217 9.11 19.80 -26.77
N GLU A 218 8.14 19.65 -25.85
CA GLU A 218 7.72 20.69 -24.92
C GLU A 218 8.85 20.98 -23.91
N ALA A 219 9.08 22.26 -23.58
CA ALA A 219 10.21 22.69 -22.77
C ALA A 219 10.28 22.03 -21.38
N ASN A 220 9.13 21.74 -20.76
CA ASN A 220 9.07 21.05 -19.46
C ASN A 220 9.30 19.53 -19.58
N SER A 221 9.38 19.00 -20.81
CA SER A 221 9.62 17.58 -21.11
C SER A 221 11.06 17.30 -21.57
N PHE A 222 12.02 18.18 -21.31
CA PHE A 222 13.43 18.04 -21.72
C PHE A 222 14.12 16.75 -21.21
N TRP A 223 13.57 16.14 -20.17
CA TRP A 223 13.98 14.86 -19.60
C TRP A 223 13.55 13.66 -20.46
N ALA A 224 12.57 13.86 -21.37
CA ALA A 224 11.96 12.78 -22.14
C ALA A 224 12.90 12.25 -23.22
N ASN A 225 12.86 10.94 -23.43
CA ASN A 225 13.60 10.28 -24.49
C ASN A 225 13.07 10.69 -25.87
N GLN A 226 13.98 10.98 -26.81
CA GLN A 226 13.65 11.38 -28.17
C GLN A 226 13.74 10.21 -29.16
N SER A 227 14.28 9.05 -28.75
CA SER A 227 14.39 7.86 -29.62
C SER A 227 13.04 7.20 -29.84
N ASP A 228 12.83 6.63 -31.04
CA ASP A 228 11.54 6.01 -31.41
C ASP A 228 11.12 4.85 -30.53
N ALA A 229 12.09 4.10 -29.95
CA ALA A 229 11.79 2.92 -29.14
C ALA A 229 11.04 3.25 -27.83
N TYR A 230 11.36 4.41 -27.21
CA TYR A 230 10.77 4.83 -25.93
C TYR A 230 10.49 6.34 -25.94
N LYS A 231 9.96 6.82 -27.04
CA LYS A 231 9.72 8.25 -27.25
C LYS A 231 8.78 8.81 -26.17
N GLY A 232 9.22 9.88 -25.54
CA GLY A 232 8.49 10.53 -24.47
C GLY A 232 8.72 9.95 -23.09
N CYS A 233 9.31 8.75 -22.94
CA CYS A 233 9.58 8.16 -21.63
C CYS A 233 10.74 8.85 -20.93
N SER A 234 10.73 8.81 -19.58
CA SER A 234 11.91 9.11 -18.77
C SER A 234 13.02 8.07 -19.01
N LYS A 235 14.21 8.32 -18.44
CA LYS A 235 15.40 7.52 -18.78
C LYS A 235 15.63 6.32 -17.86
N GLU A 236 15.06 6.34 -16.64
CA GLU A 236 15.37 5.37 -15.59
C GLU A 236 14.11 4.76 -14.97
N PHE A 237 14.27 3.59 -14.38
CA PHE A 237 13.23 2.88 -13.63
C PHE A 237 13.33 3.22 -12.15
N TRP A 238 12.70 4.31 -11.75
CA TRP A 238 12.73 4.76 -10.37
C TRP A 238 11.83 3.92 -9.47
N GLY A 239 12.42 3.37 -8.39
CA GLY A 239 11.76 2.40 -7.50
C GLY A 239 10.45 2.93 -6.92
N ARG A 240 10.42 4.15 -6.36
CA ARG A 240 9.18 4.68 -5.76
C ARG A 240 8.10 4.99 -6.81
N GLY A 241 8.44 5.42 -8.01
CA GLY A 241 7.46 5.57 -9.10
C GLY A 241 6.77 4.23 -9.41
N MET A 242 7.57 3.17 -9.58
CA MET A 242 7.06 1.80 -9.72
C MET A 242 6.27 1.34 -8.49
N GLY A 243 6.67 1.74 -7.28
CA GLY A 243 5.97 1.44 -6.03
C GLY A 243 4.56 2.04 -5.98
N TRP A 244 4.43 3.32 -6.33
CA TRP A 244 3.13 3.98 -6.46
C TRP A 244 2.22 3.27 -7.46
N TYR A 245 2.79 2.91 -8.61
CA TYR A 245 2.06 2.23 -9.67
C TYR A 245 1.54 0.86 -9.23
N ALA A 246 2.40 0.04 -8.62
CA ALA A 246 2.03 -1.28 -8.12
C ALA A 246 0.96 -1.20 -7.01
N ALA A 247 1.10 -0.26 -6.07
CA ALA A 247 0.12 -0.04 -5.01
C ALA A 247 -1.22 0.41 -5.59
N ALA A 248 -1.22 1.36 -6.54
CA ALA A 248 -2.44 1.82 -7.20
C ALA A 248 -3.18 0.69 -7.94
N LEU A 249 -2.44 -0.15 -8.68
CA LEU A 249 -3.03 -1.29 -9.41
C LEU A 249 -3.75 -2.26 -8.47
N VAL A 250 -3.08 -2.66 -7.39
CA VAL A 250 -3.67 -3.64 -6.46
C VAL A 250 -4.82 -3.04 -5.65
N ASP A 251 -4.79 -1.72 -5.37
CA ASP A 251 -5.89 -1.02 -4.70
C ASP A 251 -7.12 -0.89 -5.59
N VAL A 252 -6.91 -0.56 -6.86
CA VAL A 252 -8.01 -0.50 -7.85
C VAL A 252 -8.60 -1.88 -8.09
N LEU A 253 -7.78 -2.91 -8.29
CA LEU A 253 -8.24 -4.28 -8.50
C LEU A 253 -8.99 -4.87 -7.31
N GLU A 254 -8.73 -4.42 -6.08
CA GLU A 254 -9.53 -4.79 -4.90
C GLU A 254 -10.96 -4.22 -4.96
N LYS A 255 -11.14 -3.05 -5.58
CA LYS A 255 -12.42 -2.33 -5.62
C LYS A 255 -13.23 -2.57 -6.88
N MET A 256 -12.55 -2.79 -8.01
CA MET A 256 -13.18 -2.95 -9.31
C MET A 256 -14.00 -4.25 -9.38
N PRO A 257 -15.25 -4.22 -9.88
CA PRO A 257 -16.02 -5.44 -10.10
C PRO A 257 -15.27 -6.40 -11.02
N ARG A 258 -15.16 -7.68 -10.62
CA ARG A 258 -14.39 -8.68 -11.38
C ARG A 258 -14.99 -8.98 -12.75
N GLU A 259 -16.27 -8.78 -12.90
CA GLU A 259 -17.03 -8.93 -14.14
C GLU A 259 -16.89 -7.73 -15.11
N HIS A 260 -16.25 -6.65 -14.68
CA HIS A 260 -16.02 -5.50 -15.56
C HIS A 260 -15.09 -5.88 -16.71
N PRO A 261 -15.38 -5.48 -17.97
CA PRO A 261 -14.59 -5.88 -19.14
C PRO A 261 -13.10 -5.57 -19.02
N ASP A 262 -12.74 -4.45 -18.39
CA ASP A 262 -11.37 -4.01 -18.24
C ASP A 262 -10.61 -4.64 -17.06
N TYR A 263 -11.32 -5.42 -16.19
CA TYR A 263 -10.68 -6.04 -15.02
C TYR A 263 -9.52 -6.96 -15.41
N ALA A 264 -9.75 -7.84 -16.41
CA ALA A 264 -8.72 -8.77 -16.86
C ALA A 264 -7.50 -8.05 -17.44
N THR A 265 -7.69 -6.93 -18.12
CA THR A 265 -6.61 -6.09 -18.64
C THR A 265 -5.75 -5.53 -17.51
N LEU A 266 -6.38 -4.93 -16.49
CA LEU A 266 -5.66 -4.40 -15.33
C LEU A 266 -4.95 -5.49 -14.52
N ALA A 267 -5.59 -6.66 -14.34
CA ALA A 267 -4.98 -7.82 -13.70
C ALA A 267 -3.75 -8.34 -14.50
N GLY A 268 -3.83 -8.32 -15.83
CA GLY A 268 -2.70 -8.62 -16.72
C GLY A 268 -1.53 -7.65 -16.53
N ILE A 269 -1.82 -6.35 -16.50
CA ILE A 269 -0.83 -5.30 -16.22
C ILE A 269 -0.20 -5.50 -14.84
N PHE A 270 -1.01 -5.78 -13.81
CA PHE A 270 -0.49 -6.03 -12.47
C PHE A 270 0.45 -7.24 -12.42
N ASN A 271 0.13 -8.33 -13.14
CA ASN A 271 1.02 -9.50 -13.24
C ASN A 271 2.36 -9.15 -13.90
N GLN A 272 2.38 -8.34 -14.95
CA GLN A 272 3.63 -7.87 -15.58
C GLN A 272 4.46 -7.01 -14.62
N VAL A 273 3.83 -6.11 -13.87
CA VAL A 273 4.48 -5.29 -12.85
C VAL A 273 5.04 -6.15 -11.72
N ALA A 274 4.26 -7.11 -11.23
CA ALA A 274 4.68 -8.04 -10.16
C ALA A 274 5.85 -8.92 -10.61
N GLU A 275 5.90 -9.34 -11.87
CA GLU A 275 7.04 -10.09 -12.43
C GLU A 275 8.31 -9.23 -12.43
N GLY A 276 8.22 -7.97 -12.83
CA GLY A 276 9.34 -7.02 -12.76
C GLY A 276 9.82 -6.82 -11.31
N ILE A 277 8.90 -6.61 -10.38
CA ILE A 277 9.23 -6.49 -8.95
C ILE A 277 9.97 -7.72 -8.46
N ARG A 278 9.49 -8.93 -8.75
CA ARG A 278 10.14 -10.19 -8.37
C ARG A 278 11.54 -10.35 -8.98
N ARG A 279 11.68 -10.03 -10.26
CA ARG A 279 12.93 -10.15 -11.02
C ARG A 279 14.05 -9.26 -10.47
N TRP A 280 13.71 -8.06 -10.00
CA TRP A 280 14.65 -7.04 -9.55
C TRP A 280 14.79 -6.97 -8.02
N GLN A 281 14.22 -7.91 -7.29
CA GLN A 281 14.46 -8.06 -5.86
C GLN A 281 15.92 -8.40 -5.60
N ASP A 282 16.61 -7.64 -4.77
CA ASP A 282 17.97 -7.97 -4.37
C ASP A 282 18.00 -9.30 -3.63
N SER A 283 18.86 -10.21 -4.13
CA SER A 283 18.89 -11.60 -3.65
C SER A 283 19.48 -11.76 -2.26
N GLU A 284 20.24 -10.79 -1.76
CA GLU A 284 20.83 -10.82 -0.42
C GLU A 284 19.89 -10.21 0.61
N SER A 285 19.48 -8.98 0.38
CA SER A 285 18.66 -8.20 1.33
C SER A 285 17.16 -8.51 1.27
N GLY A 286 16.65 -8.94 0.12
CA GLY A 286 15.22 -9.15 -0.13
C GLY A 286 14.44 -7.87 -0.42
N VAL A 287 15.08 -6.70 -0.48
CA VAL A 287 14.46 -5.41 -0.79
C VAL A 287 14.97 -4.85 -2.13
N TRP A 288 14.67 -3.61 -2.47
CA TRP A 288 14.95 -3.06 -3.80
C TRP A 288 15.76 -1.78 -3.75
N TYR A 289 16.53 -1.58 -4.82
CA TYR A 289 17.35 -0.39 -5.03
C TYR A 289 16.51 0.82 -5.50
N GLN A 290 17.05 2.01 -5.30
CA GLN A 290 16.49 3.30 -5.74
C GLN A 290 16.22 3.31 -7.26
N LEU A 291 17.19 2.84 -8.05
CA LEU A 291 17.09 2.57 -9.48
C LEU A 291 17.09 1.05 -9.68
N LEU A 292 15.96 0.50 -10.13
CA LEU A 292 15.70 -0.94 -10.06
C LEU A 292 16.64 -1.77 -10.92
N GLN A 293 17.09 -1.26 -12.06
CA GLN A 293 17.92 -2.00 -13.02
C GLN A 293 19.41 -2.05 -12.67
N TYR A 294 19.82 -1.44 -11.56
CA TYR A 294 21.20 -1.39 -11.10
C TYR A 294 21.33 -1.87 -9.66
N ASP A 295 22.48 -2.47 -9.34
CA ASP A 295 22.87 -2.79 -7.97
C ASP A 295 23.74 -1.69 -7.32
N ASN A 296 24.32 -1.94 -6.16
CA ASN A 296 25.18 -1.01 -5.42
C ASN A 296 26.55 -0.77 -6.08
N THR A 297 26.92 -1.50 -7.10
CA THR A 297 28.16 -1.27 -7.87
C THR A 297 28.01 -0.11 -8.84
N PHE A 298 26.77 0.18 -9.27
CA PHE A 298 26.48 1.33 -10.09
C PHE A 298 26.68 2.64 -9.29
N LYS A 299 27.37 3.60 -9.90
CA LYS A 299 27.62 4.93 -9.30
C LYS A 299 27.23 6.04 -10.28
N SER A 300 26.65 7.07 -9.71
CA SER A 300 26.50 8.36 -10.41
C SER A 300 27.86 8.98 -10.76
N LYS A 301 27.85 10.00 -11.61
CA LYS A 301 29.05 10.80 -11.90
C LYS A 301 29.61 11.50 -10.67
N GLY A 302 28.76 11.85 -9.68
CA GLY A 302 29.15 12.39 -8.39
C GLY A 302 29.75 11.34 -7.44
N GLY A 303 29.75 10.04 -7.81
CA GLY A 303 30.36 8.94 -7.05
C GLY A 303 29.42 8.28 -6.05
N ARG A 304 28.15 8.70 -5.97
CA ARG A 304 27.16 8.07 -5.09
C ARG A 304 26.71 6.72 -5.67
N SER A 305 26.87 5.66 -4.87
CA SER A 305 26.35 4.34 -5.22
C SER A 305 24.83 4.30 -5.21
N ASN A 306 24.23 3.48 -6.07
CA ASN A 306 22.84 3.10 -5.94
C ASN A 306 22.61 2.43 -4.57
N TYR A 307 21.47 2.65 -3.96
CA TYR A 307 21.19 2.24 -2.58
C TYR A 307 19.83 1.56 -2.47
N LEU A 308 19.68 0.68 -1.47
CA LEU A 308 18.39 0.05 -1.13
C LEU A 308 17.46 1.13 -0.57
N GLU A 309 16.23 1.22 -1.11
CA GLU A 309 15.30 2.31 -0.83
C GLU A 309 14.05 1.81 -0.11
N ALA A 310 13.75 2.43 1.04
CA ALA A 310 12.74 1.93 1.96
C ALA A 310 11.30 2.07 1.46
N SER A 311 10.95 3.21 0.85
CA SER A 311 9.56 3.47 0.46
C SER A 311 9.13 2.61 -0.73
N ALA A 312 9.97 2.46 -1.74
CA ALA A 312 9.72 1.56 -2.88
C ALA A 312 9.60 0.12 -2.41
N SER A 313 10.56 -0.33 -1.58
CA SER A 313 10.58 -1.68 -1.03
C SER A 313 9.31 -1.99 -0.22
N SER A 314 8.83 -1.03 0.57
CA SER A 314 7.59 -1.17 1.34
C SER A 314 6.36 -1.27 0.42
N MET A 315 6.27 -0.42 -0.61
CA MET A 315 5.17 -0.45 -1.58
C MET A 315 5.14 -1.76 -2.39
N PHE A 316 6.30 -2.27 -2.79
CA PHE A 316 6.39 -3.56 -3.49
C PHE A 316 5.98 -4.72 -2.59
N THR A 317 6.44 -4.73 -1.34
CA THR A 317 6.03 -5.73 -0.35
C THR A 317 4.52 -5.71 -0.14
N TYR A 318 3.94 -4.53 0.04
CA TYR A 318 2.48 -4.34 0.11
C TYR A 318 1.76 -4.91 -1.11
N ALA A 319 2.18 -4.52 -2.31
CA ALA A 319 1.52 -4.92 -3.55
C ALA A 319 1.58 -6.45 -3.78
N LEU A 320 2.72 -7.08 -3.50
CA LEU A 320 2.88 -8.52 -3.62
C LEU A 320 1.97 -9.27 -2.63
N ILE A 321 1.98 -8.90 -1.35
CA ILE A 321 1.17 -9.56 -0.32
C ILE A 321 -0.33 -9.38 -0.61
N LYS A 322 -0.75 -8.17 -0.92
CA LYS A 322 -2.14 -7.87 -1.27
C LYS A 322 -2.56 -8.59 -2.55
N GLY A 323 -1.68 -8.67 -3.54
CA GLY A 323 -1.91 -9.44 -4.77
C GLY A 323 -2.12 -10.93 -4.53
N ILE A 324 -1.38 -11.53 -3.58
CA ILE A 324 -1.61 -12.91 -3.11
C ILE A 324 -2.99 -13.03 -2.47
N ARG A 325 -3.30 -12.14 -1.52
CA ARG A 325 -4.59 -12.15 -0.80
C ARG A 325 -5.80 -12.02 -1.71
N LEU A 326 -5.68 -11.23 -2.78
CA LEU A 326 -6.75 -11.05 -3.78
C LEU A 326 -6.83 -12.18 -4.82
N GLY A 327 -5.89 -13.14 -4.78
CA GLY A 327 -5.81 -14.21 -5.77
C GLY A 327 -5.38 -13.74 -7.17
N LEU A 328 -4.70 -12.60 -7.25
CA LEU A 328 -4.14 -12.06 -8.49
C LEU A 328 -2.77 -12.69 -8.82
N LEU A 329 -2.04 -13.14 -7.80
CA LEU A 329 -0.72 -13.74 -7.91
C LEU A 329 -0.74 -15.18 -7.39
N ASN A 330 0.09 -16.05 -7.98
CA ASN A 330 0.28 -17.43 -7.51
C ASN A 330 0.92 -17.43 -6.11
N SER A 331 0.15 -17.82 -5.10
CA SER A 331 0.61 -17.79 -3.70
C SER A 331 1.82 -18.69 -3.46
N THR A 332 1.90 -19.86 -4.09
CA THR A 332 3.03 -20.80 -3.91
C THR A 332 4.36 -20.18 -4.37
N GLU A 333 4.34 -19.41 -5.45
CA GLU A 333 5.54 -18.79 -6.01
C GLU A 333 5.90 -17.47 -5.34
N VAL A 334 4.88 -16.67 -4.97
CA VAL A 334 5.09 -15.28 -4.56
C VAL A 334 5.20 -15.13 -3.04
N THR A 335 4.59 -16.01 -2.24
CA THR A 335 4.67 -15.91 -0.77
C THR A 335 6.11 -15.92 -0.24
N PRO A 336 7.03 -16.80 -0.70
CA PRO A 336 8.43 -16.77 -0.24
C PRO A 336 9.13 -15.44 -0.58
N VAL A 337 8.84 -14.86 -1.76
CA VAL A 337 9.38 -13.56 -2.19
C VAL A 337 8.89 -12.44 -1.28
N ALA A 338 7.59 -12.41 -1.00
CA ALA A 338 6.95 -11.40 -0.16
C ALA A 338 7.39 -11.49 1.31
N GLN A 339 7.55 -12.70 1.85
CA GLN A 339 8.08 -12.92 3.21
C GLN A 339 9.51 -12.43 3.32
N LYS A 340 10.38 -12.83 2.37
CA LYS A 340 11.76 -12.34 2.30
C LYS A 340 11.82 -10.82 2.19
N ALA A 341 10.92 -10.21 1.43
CA ALA A 341 10.81 -8.76 1.30
C ALA A 341 10.50 -8.11 2.65
N TYR A 342 9.49 -8.61 3.37
CA TYR A 342 9.12 -8.03 4.66
C TYR A 342 10.21 -8.20 5.72
N GLU A 343 10.84 -9.37 5.81
CA GLU A 343 12.02 -9.59 6.67
C GLU A 343 13.17 -8.65 6.29
N GLY A 344 13.37 -8.45 4.99
CA GLY A 344 14.36 -7.50 4.45
C GLY A 344 14.05 -6.06 4.84
N LEU A 345 12.78 -5.62 4.82
CA LEU A 345 12.36 -4.30 5.33
C LEU A 345 12.79 -4.11 6.78
N LEU A 346 12.46 -5.08 7.64
CA LEU A 346 12.77 -5.01 9.07
C LEU A 346 14.27 -4.94 9.32
N LYS A 347 15.03 -5.81 8.66
CA LYS A 347 16.48 -5.93 8.84
C LYS A 347 17.27 -4.74 8.29
N THR A 348 16.82 -4.19 7.14
CA THR A 348 17.61 -3.19 6.40
C THR A 348 17.27 -1.77 6.81
N PHE A 349 15.99 -1.49 7.09
CA PHE A 349 15.53 -0.11 7.24
C PHE A 349 15.06 0.26 8.64
N ILE A 350 14.65 -0.72 9.45
CA ILE A 350 14.08 -0.43 10.77
C ILE A 350 15.17 -0.46 11.84
N THR A 351 15.19 0.58 12.66
CA THR A 351 16.07 0.66 13.85
C THR A 351 15.26 1.01 15.08
N ASN A 352 15.62 0.43 16.23
CA ASN A 352 15.05 0.79 17.53
C ASN A 352 15.83 1.98 18.09
N ASN A 353 15.14 3.06 18.44
CA ASN A 353 15.75 4.28 18.98
C ASN A 353 15.62 4.40 20.51
N GLY A 354 15.13 3.34 21.19
CA GLY A 354 14.96 3.27 22.65
C GLY A 354 13.58 3.78 23.13
N SER A 355 12.88 4.60 22.36
CA SER A 355 11.51 5.07 22.64
C SER A 355 10.47 4.59 21.63
N GLY A 356 10.93 4.04 20.51
CA GLY A 356 10.13 3.56 19.40
C GLY A 356 11.01 3.02 18.28
N ILE A 357 10.51 3.08 17.05
CA ILE A 357 11.22 2.62 15.86
C ILE A 357 11.35 3.75 14.83
N ASP A 358 12.48 3.75 14.13
CA ASP A 358 12.76 4.63 13.00
C ASP A 358 12.81 3.81 11.71
N ILE A 359 12.45 4.44 10.59
CA ILE A 359 12.66 3.89 9.24
C ILE A 359 13.67 4.75 8.50
N ASN A 360 14.70 4.11 7.95
CA ASN A 360 15.85 4.75 7.32
C ASN A 360 15.87 4.54 5.81
N TYR A 361 16.77 5.22 5.10
CA TYR A 361 17.03 5.09 3.66
C TYR A 361 15.81 5.40 2.77
N ILE A 362 15.10 6.48 3.07
CA ILE A 362 13.99 6.96 2.27
C ILE A 362 14.50 8.04 1.31
N CYS A 363 14.25 7.89 0.01
CA CYS A 363 14.42 8.95 -0.97
C CYS A 363 13.48 10.11 -0.62
N ARG A 364 14.02 11.28 -0.26
CA ARG A 364 13.21 12.43 0.16
C ARG A 364 12.23 12.86 -0.92
N SER A 365 12.69 13.05 -2.16
CA SER A 365 11.89 13.47 -3.28
C SER A 365 12.56 13.08 -4.59
N ALA A 366 11.81 12.88 -5.66
CA ALA A 366 12.29 12.89 -7.03
C ALA A 366 11.14 13.30 -7.95
N GLY A 367 11.47 13.81 -9.12
CA GLY A 367 10.49 14.27 -10.11
C GLY A 367 11.15 14.52 -11.47
N LEU A 368 10.37 14.88 -12.45
CA LEU A 368 10.78 15.12 -13.82
C LEU A 368 10.48 16.57 -14.19
N GLY A 369 11.50 17.36 -14.60
CA GLY A 369 11.30 18.79 -14.88
C GLY A 369 10.71 19.57 -13.68
N PRO A 370 10.02 20.70 -13.88
CA PRO A 370 9.86 21.45 -15.14
C PRO A 370 11.13 22.20 -15.59
N SER A 371 11.06 22.97 -16.68
CA SER A 371 12.20 23.65 -17.30
C SER A 371 12.98 24.60 -16.36
N ASN A 372 12.33 25.13 -15.32
CA ASN A 372 12.99 25.93 -14.27
C ASN A 372 13.68 25.08 -13.19
N LYS A 373 13.67 23.74 -13.34
CA LYS A 373 14.40 22.75 -12.55
C LYS A 373 15.21 21.82 -13.46
N PRO A 374 16.23 22.37 -14.15
CA PRO A 374 16.97 21.63 -15.19
C PRO A 374 17.73 20.42 -14.63
N GLU A 375 18.01 20.39 -13.33
CA GLU A 375 18.62 19.25 -12.63
C GLU A 375 17.72 17.99 -12.65
N ARG A 376 16.40 18.15 -12.80
CA ARG A 376 15.43 17.03 -12.85
C ARG A 376 15.33 16.43 -14.26
N ASP A 377 16.47 16.01 -14.80
CA ASP A 377 16.63 15.54 -16.17
C ASP A 377 16.32 14.04 -16.37
N GLY A 378 15.85 13.37 -15.34
CA GLY A 378 15.46 11.96 -15.35
C GLY A 378 16.62 10.98 -15.54
N THR A 379 17.88 11.42 -15.39
CA THR A 379 19.07 10.56 -15.45
C THR A 379 19.34 9.86 -14.12
N ALA A 380 20.15 8.79 -14.16
CA ALA A 380 20.63 8.12 -12.96
C ALA A 380 21.41 9.07 -12.03
N ASP A 381 22.18 10.00 -12.60
CA ASP A 381 22.88 11.03 -11.82
C ASP A 381 21.91 11.86 -11.01
N TYR A 382 20.82 12.31 -11.60
CA TYR A 382 19.78 13.06 -10.87
C TYR A 382 19.15 12.22 -9.76
N TYR A 383 18.71 10.98 -10.04
CA TYR A 383 18.05 10.14 -9.02
C TYR A 383 18.96 9.74 -7.86
N LEU A 384 20.28 9.82 -8.01
CA LEU A 384 21.22 9.49 -6.96
C LEU A 384 21.80 10.73 -6.28
N ASP A 385 22.14 11.79 -7.03
CA ASP A 385 22.86 12.97 -6.54
C ASP A 385 22.05 14.29 -6.56
N GLY A 386 20.84 14.29 -7.11
CA GLY A 386 20.03 15.50 -7.20
C GLY A 386 19.85 16.17 -5.84
N SER A 387 19.94 17.51 -5.79
CA SER A 387 19.89 18.28 -4.57
C SER A 387 18.59 18.12 -3.76
N ASP A 388 17.49 17.79 -4.44
CA ASP A 388 16.18 17.53 -3.84
C ASP A 388 15.92 16.02 -3.57
N VAL A 389 16.75 15.13 -4.10
CA VAL A 389 16.58 13.68 -3.99
C VAL A 389 16.93 13.18 -2.59
N GLY A 390 18.03 13.47 -2.03
CA GLY A 390 18.52 13.15 -0.67
C GLY A 390 17.96 11.88 -0.01
N VAL A 391 18.74 11.26 0.84
CA VAL A 391 18.31 10.11 1.66
C VAL A 391 18.05 10.58 3.09
N VAL A 392 16.86 10.32 3.61
CA VAL A 392 16.41 10.81 4.92
C VAL A 392 15.73 9.70 5.73
N PRO A 393 15.78 9.74 7.06
CA PRO A 393 14.98 8.88 7.92
C PRO A 393 13.57 9.47 8.12
N ASN A 394 12.64 8.64 8.54
CA ASN A 394 11.32 8.99 9.09
C ASN A 394 10.50 9.95 8.22
N GLU A 395 10.65 9.87 6.91
CA GLU A 395 9.86 10.66 5.98
C GLU A 395 8.54 9.93 5.66
N GLY A 396 7.43 10.68 5.56
CA GLY A 396 6.09 10.13 5.53
C GLY A 396 5.81 9.12 4.42
N LYS A 397 6.49 9.22 3.25
CA LYS A 397 6.36 8.22 2.17
C LYS A 397 6.90 6.85 2.58
N GLY A 398 7.97 6.80 3.36
CA GLY A 398 8.48 5.56 3.95
C GLY A 398 7.58 5.06 5.09
N ILE A 399 7.17 5.95 5.99
CA ILE A 399 6.30 5.62 7.13
C ILE A 399 4.98 5.01 6.65
N GLY A 400 4.26 5.72 5.79
CA GLY A 400 2.95 5.26 5.31
C GLY A 400 3.04 3.95 4.53
N SER A 401 3.98 3.82 3.60
CA SER A 401 4.15 2.58 2.84
C SER A 401 4.58 1.40 3.71
N PHE A 402 5.41 1.63 4.74
CA PHE A 402 5.79 0.59 5.69
C PHE A 402 4.61 0.12 6.55
N ILE A 403 3.74 1.04 7.00
CA ILE A 403 2.51 0.68 7.70
C ILE A 403 1.61 -0.18 6.80
N MET A 404 1.42 0.19 5.52
CA MET A 404 0.65 -0.62 4.55
C MET A 404 1.21 -2.04 4.41
N ALA A 405 2.53 -2.17 4.22
CA ALA A 405 3.20 -3.47 4.10
C ALA A 405 3.04 -4.31 5.36
N SER A 406 3.19 -3.71 6.54
CA SER A 406 3.04 -4.38 7.82
C SER A 406 1.62 -4.90 8.04
N LEU A 407 0.60 -4.09 7.74
CA LEU A 407 -0.81 -4.48 7.87
C LEU A 407 -1.18 -5.66 6.95
N GLU A 408 -0.72 -5.65 5.70
CA GLU A 408 -0.96 -6.78 4.78
C GLU A 408 -0.16 -8.02 5.20
N TYR A 409 1.07 -7.86 5.71
CA TYR A 409 1.86 -8.98 6.22
C TYR A 409 1.20 -9.64 7.44
N GLU A 410 0.67 -8.86 8.37
CA GLU A 410 -0.08 -9.36 9.53
C GLU A 410 -1.33 -10.15 9.11
N LYS A 411 -2.05 -9.71 8.06
CA LYS A 411 -3.15 -10.49 7.47
C LYS A 411 -2.66 -11.82 6.89
N LEU A 412 -1.54 -11.81 6.18
CA LEU A 412 -0.96 -13.01 5.56
C LEU A 412 -0.59 -14.04 6.63
N VAL A 413 0.11 -13.62 7.70
CA VAL A 413 0.52 -14.51 8.80
C VAL A 413 -0.70 -15.06 9.55
N ASN A 414 -1.67 -14.21 9.87
CA ASN A 414 -2.89 -14.62 10.57
C ASN A 414 -3.71 -15.63 9.73
N SER A 415 -3.80 -15.44 8.41
CA SER A 415 -4.48 -16.37 7.52
C SER A 415 -3.77 -17.73 7.44
N THR A 416 -2.44 -17.75 7.43
CA THR A 416 -1.65 -18.99 7.44
C THR A 416 -1.72 -19.71 8.78
N THR A 417 -1.75 -18.99 9.88
CA THR A 417 -1.90 -19.59 11.21
C THR A 417 -3.31 -20.19 11.40
N THR A 418 -4.33 -19.54 10.85
CA THR A 418 -5.72 -20.04 10.85
C THR A 418 -5.91 -21.21 9.88
N SER A 419 -5.17 -21.22 8.77
CA SER A 419 -5.19 -22.31 7.77
C SER A 419 -4.31 -23.50 8.16
N ALA A 420 -3.35 -23.31 9.07
CA ALA A 420 -2.53 -24.40 9.65
C ALA A 420 -3.29 -25.21 10.74
N LEU A 421 -4.43 -24.73 11.19
CA LEU A 421 -5.40 -25.59 11.85
C LEU A 421 -5.99 -26.49 10.76
N PRO A 422 -5.85 -27.84 10.85
CA PRO A 422 -6.43 -28.71 9.85
C PRO A 422 -7.93 -28.39 9.75
N VAL A 423 -8.40 -28.03 8.54
CA VAL A 423 -9.82 -28.05 8.23
C VAL A 423 -10.20 -29.52 8.19
N TYR A 424 -10.39 -30.11 9.37
CA TYR A 424 -11.16 -31.34 9.44
C TYR A 424 -12.57 -30.94 8.98
N SER A 425 -13.04 -31.55 7.90
CA SER A 425 -14.46 -31.56 7.62
C SER A 425 -15.14 -31.97 8.91
N ASP A 426 -16.24 -31.35 9.30
CA ASP A 426 -16.98 -31.67 10.54
C ASP A 426 -17.34 -33.18 10.66
N LEU A 427 -17.17 -33.93 9.58
CA LEU A 427 -17.42 -35.36 9.46
C LEU A 427 -16.26 -36.25 9.94
N ASP A 428 -14.99 -35.78 9.91
CA ASP A 428 -13.81 -36.57 10.22
C ASP A 428 -13.18 -36.29 11.61
N SER A 429 -13.75 -35.36 12.35
CA SER A 429 -13.23 -35.03 13.69
C SER A 429 -13.60 -36.11 14.71
N PRO A 430 -12.66 -36.59 15.54
CA PRO A 430 -12.95 -37.57 16.58
C PRO A 430 -14.00 -37.01 17.55
N VAL A 431 -15.08 -37.77 17.67
CA VAL A 431 -16.15 -37.46 18.63
C VAL A 431 -15.76 -37.98 20.02
N ILE A 432 -15.76 -37.07 20.99
CA ILE A 432 -15.59 -37.47 22.41
C ILE A 432 -16.97 -37.39 23.06
N ILE A 433 -17.36 -38.49 23.70
CA ILE A 433 -18.67 -38.61 24.36
C ILE A 433 -18.48 -38.58 25.85
N TYR A 434 -19.31 -37.81 26.54
CA TYR A 434 -19.37 -37.76 27.99
C TYR A 434 -20.81 -38.06 28.48
N ASP A 435 -20.93 -38.77 29.62
CA ASP A 435 -22.20 -38.84 30.30
C ASP A 435 -22.55 -37.49 31.00
N MET A 436 -23.72 -37.41 31.60
CA MET A 436 -24.16 -36.18 32.29
C MET A 436 -23.38 -35.89 33.56
N GLN A 437 -22.56 -36.82 34.05
CA GLN A 437 -21.65 -36.69 35.19
C GLN A 437 -20.25 -36.24 34.77
N GLY A 438 -19.98 -36.11 33.43
CA GLY A 438 -18.69 -35.71 32.91
C GLY A 438 -17.68 -36.85 32.69
N HIS A 439 -18.07 -38.10 32.80
CA HIS A 439 -17.20 -39.23 32.51
C HIS A 439 -17.17 -39.50 31.02
N ARG A 440 -15.97 -39.74 30.49
CA ARG A 440 -15.78 -40.08 29.09
C ARG A 440 -16.31 -41.48 28.76
N CYS A 441 -17.20 -41.58 27.76
CA CYS A 441 -17.80 -42.83 27.30
C CYS A 441 -17.23 -43.25 25.95
N GLN A 442 -17.06 -44.56 25.72
CA GLN A 442 -16.67 -45.10 24.41
C GLN A 442 -17.81 -45.08 23.40
N THR A 443 -19.06 -45.22 23.87
CA THR A 443 -20.27 -45.15 23.10
C THR A 443 -21.31 -44.27 23.78
N ALA A 444 -22.26 -43.70 23.02
CA ALA A 444 -23.31 -42.85 23.55
C ALA A 444 -24.17 -43.62 24.60
N PRO A 445 -24.21 -43.23 25.86
CA PRO A 445 -25.05 -43.86 26.88
C PRO A 445 -26.53 -43.60 26.57
N LYS A 446 -27.42 -44.50 27.03
CA LYS A 446 -28.85 -44.31 26.89
C LYS A 446 -29.33 -43.10 27.67
N GLY A 447 -30.12 -42.25 27.07
CA GLY A 447 -30.57 -40.98 27.62
C GLY A 447 -29.73 -39.78 27.17
N LEU A 448 -29.64 -38.77 28.02
CA LEU A 448 -28.88 -37.53 27.73
C LEU A 448 -27.36 -37.74 27.87
N TYR A 449 -26.62 -37.23 26.86
CA TYR A 449 -25.15 -37.22 26.87
C TYR A 449 -24.61 -35.95 26.21
N ILE A 450 -23.31 -35.69 26.40
CA ILE A 450 -22.59 -34.57 25.79
C ILE A 450 -21.64 -35.11 24.71
N GLU A 451 -21.80 -34.66 23.48
CA GLU A 451 -20.86 -34.90 22.40
C GLU A 451 -19.95 -33.68 22.25
N VAL A 452 -18.65 -33.87 22.28
CA VAL A 452 -17.65 -32.85 22.04
C VAL A 452 -16.97 -33.14 20.71
N ARG A 453 -17.07 -32.19 19.77
CA ARG A 453 -16.43 -32.24 18.44
C ARG A 453 -15.77 -30.90 18.18
N ASN A 454 -14.51 -30.88 17.84
CA ASN A 454 -13.74 -29.62 17.64
C ASN A 454 -13.82 -28.63 18.82
N GLY A 455 -13.77 -29.15 20.07
CA GLY A 455 -13.89 -28.33 21.26
C GLY A 455 -15.30 -27.78 21.54
N LYS A 456 -16.26 -28.03 20.65
CA LYS A 456 -17.65 -27.61 20.81
C LYS A 456 -18.50 -28.71 21.44
N ALA A 457 -19.06 -28.43 22.60
CA ALA A 457 -19.91 -29.36 23.33
C ALA A 457 -21.38 -29.23 22.87
N THR A 458 -22.00 -30.35 22.54
CA THR A 458 -23.42 -30.41 22.13
C THR A 458 -24.14 -31.44 22.95
N LYS A 459 -25.28 -31.09 23.54
CA LYS A 459 -26.13 -31.99 24.31
C LYS A 459 -27.01 -32.81 23.37
N LYS A 460 -26.94 -34.14 23.46
CA LYS A 460 -27.70 -35.10 22.61
C LYS A 460 -28.49 -36.13 23.46
N ILE A 461 -29.44 -36.77 22.84
CA ILE A 461 -30.24 -37.85 23.45
C ILE A 461 -30.06 -39.11 22.62
N ASN A 462 -29.65 -40.22 23.26
CA ASN A 462 -29.68 -41.57 22.73
C ASN A 462 -30.93 -42.25 23.26
N ARG A 463 -31.91 -42.54 22.36
CA ARG A 463 -33.21 -43.12 22.72
C ARG A 463 -33.14 -44.64 22.78
#